data_d21b1971ceb005845172a7a1071cae25
#
_entry.id   d21b1971ceb005845172a7a1071cae25
#
_cell.length_a   1.000
_cell.length_b   1.000
_cell.length_c   1.000
_cell.angle_alpha   90.00
_cell.angle_beta   90.00
_cell.angle_gamma   90.00
#
_symmetry.space_group_name_H-M   'P 1'
#
loop_
_entity.id
_entity.type
_entity.pdbx_description
1 polymer ?
#
loop_
_entity_poly.entity_id
_entity_poly.type
_entity_poly.pdbx_seq_one_letter_code
_entity_poly.pdbx_strand_id
1 'polypeptide(L)'
;CTSVLDKDDLTAVSEKATWNSEILATAFLDKCYKDNLPSFSGDYSKYSDEGNGGGDFIHGRLTAVATAGGPLGEHWPYDKIYTINVLLTSIDGGSLSEDIRNRIKAQALFLRAYQYFEMVKIYGGVPLVLIPQDRHSDDLYVTRNTAKECIDQIVKDLDDAAVSLPSIWGENDFGRITNCLLYTSD
;
A
#
# COMPACT_ATOMS: atom_id res chain seq x y z
N CYS A 1 -12.63 -30.98 28.12
CA CYS A 1 -12.68 -31.56 26.74
C CYS A 1 -12.54 -30.55 25.61
N THR A 2 -12.07 -29.32 25.88
CA THR A 2 -11.97 -28.26 24.86
C THR A 2 -10.61 -28.19 24.16
N SER A 3 -9.55 -28.80 24.70
CA SER A 3 -8.17 -28.68 24.14
C SER A 3 -7.85 -29.61 22.96
N VAL A 4 -8.73 -30.55 22.61
CA VAL A 4 -8.48 -31.50 21.50
C VAL A 4 -8.85 -30.92 20.14
N LEU A 5 -9.68 -29.86 20.12
CA LEU A 5 -10.15 -29.19 18.90
C LEU A 5 -9.32 -27.94 18.57
N ASP A 6 -8.52 -27.48 19.50
CA ASP A 6 -7.67 -26.30 19.37
C ASP A 6 -6.27 -26.73 18.87
N LYS A 7 -6.23 -27.31 17.69
CA LYS A 7 -4.96 -27.64 17.02
C LYS A 7 -4.58 -26.51 16.10
N ASP A 8 -3.41 -25.91 16.37
CA ASP A 8 -2.78 -25.01 15.42
C ASP A 8 -2.67 -25.70 14.05
N ASP A 9 -3.11 -25.03 13.01
CA ASP A 9 -2.92 -25.51 11.64
C ASP A 9 -1.42 -25.50 11.33
N LEU A 10 -0.79 -26.65 11.36
CA LEU A 10 0.64 -26.81 11.10
C LEU A 10 1.02 -26.53 9.63
N THR A 11 0.04 -26.35 8.75
CA THR A 11 0.25 -26.05 7.33
C THR A 11 0.18 -24.54 7.04
N ALA A 12 -0.38 -23.76 7.95
CA ALA A 12 -0.46 -22.29 7.84
C ALA A 12 0.60 -21.63 8.71
N VAL A 13 1.27 -20.63 8.16
CA VAL A 13 2.16 -19.77 8.95
C VAL A 13 1.29 -18.95 9.90
N SER A 14 1.45 -19.18 11.21
CA SER A 14 0.67 -18.41 12.18
C SER A 14 1.07 -16.93 12.13
N GLU A 15 0.12 -16.04 12.40
CA GLU A 15 0.37 -14.60 12.45
C GLU A 15 1.52 -14.27 13.40
N LYS A 16 1.56 -14.92 14.57
CA LYS A 16 2.63 -14.76 15.56
C LYS A 16 4.00 -15.20 15.01
N ALA A 17 4.08 -16.26 14.21
CA ALA A 17 5.33 -16.69 13.59
C ALA A 17 5.84 -15.68 12.56
N THR A 18 4.95 -15.05 11.82
CA THR A 18 5.29 -14.02 10.82
C THR A 18 6.05 -12.86 11.46
N TRP A 19 5.57 -12.33 12.57
CA TRP A 19 6.16 -11.13 13.20
C TRP A 19 7.35 -11.43 14.12
N ASN A 20 7.68 -12.70 14.32
CA ASN A 20 8.87 -13.13 15.06
C ASN A 20 10.04 -13.56 14.16
N SER A 21 9.83 -13.60 12.85
CA SER A 21 10.84 -13.99 11.86
C SER A 21 11.06 -12.88 10.85
N GLU A 22 12.30 -12.39 10.74
CA GLU A 22 12.69 -11.39 9.74
C GLU A 22 12.36 -11.85 8.31
N ILE A 23 12.63 -13.12 8.01
CA ILE A 23 12.37 -13.69 6.68
C ILE A 23 10.87 -13.63 6.35
N LEU A 24 10.01 -14.02 7.30
CA LEU A 24 8.56 -14.04 7.08
C LEU A 24 7.98 -12.62 7.03
N ALA A 25 8.44 -11.71 7.89
CA ALA A 25 8.03 -10.32 7.87
C ALA A 25 8.45 -9.62 6.56
N THR A 26 9.66 -9.91 6.08
CA THR A 26 10.14 -9.41 4.78
C THR A 26 9.34 -10.00 3.63
N ALA A 27 9.03 -11.29 3.66
CA ALA A 27 8.18 -11.91 2.63
C ALA A 27 6.76 -11.31 2.60
N PHE A 28 6.20 -10.95 3.77
CA PHE A 28 4.94 -10.24 3.84
C PHE A 28 5.05 -8.83 3.23
N LEU A 29 6.13 -8.10 3.52
CA LEU A 29 6.41 -6.82 2.90
C LEU A 29 6.57 -6.95 1.37
N ASP A 30 7.27 -7.99 0.88
CA ASP A 30 7.45 -8.23 -0.55
C ASP A 30 6.11 -8.50 -1.25
N LYS A 31 5.18 -9.17 -0.57
CA LYS A 31 3.80 -9.27 -1.04
C LYS A 31 3.16 -7.88 -1.15
N CYS A 32 3.33 -7.01 -0.15
CA CYS A 32 2.84 -5.63 -0.23
C CYS A 32 3.45 -4.88 -1.42
N TYR A 33 4.75 -5.02 -1.69
CA TYR A 33 5.39 -4.44 -2.87
C TYR A 33 4.73 -4.93 -4.17
N LYS A 34 4.61 -6.24 -4.33
CA LYS A 34 4.01 -6.86 -5.51
C LYS A 34 2.58 -6.38 -5.76
N ASP A 35 1.79 -6.27 -4.70
CA ASP A 35 0.38 -5.92 -4.80
C ASP A 35 0.15 -4.41 -5.01
N ASN A 36 1.09 -3.55 -4.56
CA ASN A 36 0.89 -2.10 -4.52
C ASN A 36 1.66 -1.32 -5.58
N LEU A 37 2.79 -1.82 -6.09
CA LEU A 37 3.50 -1.13 -7.14
C LEU A 37 2.87 -1.41 -8.51
N PRO A 38 2.88 -0.40 -9.41
CA PRO A 38 2.35 -0.59 -10.75
C PRO A 38 3.19 -1.61 -11.51
N SER A 39 2.54 -2.52 -12.21
CA SER A 39 3.21 -3.31 -13.23
C SER A 39 3.54 -2.41 -14.43
N PHE A 40 4.71 -2.62 -15.04
CA PHE A 40 5.04 -1.95 -16.28
C PHE A 40 4.07 -2.43 -17.37
N SER A 41 3.06 -1.62 -17.68
CA SER A 41 2.13 -1.89 -18.77
C SER A 41 2.51 -1.02 -19.95
N GLY A 42 2.81 -1.63 -21.09
CA GLY A 42 3.09 -0.91 -22.34
C GLY A 42 1.88 -0.20 -22.95
N ASP A 43 0.75 -0.23 -22.26
CA ASP A 43 -0.53 0.26 -22.76
C ASP A 43 -0.73 1.79 -22.62
N TYR A 44 0.17 2.48 -21.93
CA TYR A 44 0.03 3.93 -21.73
C TYR A 44 0.24 4.76 -23.00
N SER A 45 1.01 4.26 -23.95
CA SER A 45 1.27 4.93 -25.23
C SER A 45 0.00 5.19 -26.04
N LYS A 46 -1.04 4.39 -25.87
CA LYS A 46 -2.33 4.58 -26.55
C LYS A 46 -3.12 5.81 -26.10
N TYR A 47 -2.71 6.44 -24.97
CA TYR A 47 -3.31 7.68 -24.45
C TYR A 47 -2.51 8.93 -24.84
N SER A 48 -1.44 8.78 -25.59
CA SER A 48 -0.60 9.83 -26.17
C SER A 48 -0.69 9.84 -27.68
N ASP A 49 0.03 10.73 -28.32
CA ASP A 49 0.20 10.80 -29.77
C ASP A 49 1.08 9.68 -30.36
N GLU A 50 1.79 8.95 -29.49
CA GLU A 50 2.64 7.81 -29.89
C GLU A 50 1.85 6.53 -30.18
N GLY A 51 0.61 6.42 -29.73
CA GLY A 51 -0.19 5.21 -29.88
C GLY A 51 -1.59 5.45 -30.42
N ASN A 52 -2.17 4.41 -31.03
CA ASN A 52 -3.55 4.41 -31.49
C ASN A 52 -4.40 3.52 -30.58
N GLY A 53 -5.54 4.01 -30.10
CA GLY A 53 -6.50 3.20 -29.37
C GLY A 53 -6.98 3.76 -28.03
N GLY A 54 -6.66 4.99 -27.69
CA GLY A 54 -7.08 5.65 -26.42
C GLY A 54 -8.59 5.93 -26.30
N GLY A 55 -9.40 5.54 -27.28
CA GLY A 55 -10.86 5.56 -27.20
C GLY A 55 -11.44 6.90 -26.73
N ASP A 56 -12.30 6.82 -25.72
CA ASP A 56 -13.01 7.99 -25.19
C ASP A 56 -12.08 9.02 -24.53
N PHE A 57 -10.89 8.63 -24.09
CA PHE A 57 -9.90 9.57 -23.54
C PHE A 57 -9.39 10.54 -24.61
N ILE A 58 -8.89 10.01 -25.73
CA ILE A 58 -8.36 10.83 -26.85
C ILE A 58 -9.46 11.73 -27.44
N HIS A 59 -10.69 11.22 -27.48
CA HIS A 59 -11.83 11.97 -28.00
C HIS A 59 -12.47 12.92 -26.98
N GLY A 60 -11.93 13.06 -25.77
CA GLY A 60 -12.47 13.94 -24.72
C GLY A 60 -13.87 13.53 -24.23
N ARG A 61 -14.24 12.26 -24.38
CA ARG A 61 -15.56 11.73 -23.99
C ARG A 61 -15.57 11.01 -22.66
N LEU A 62 -14.43 10.97 -21.94
CA LEU A 62 -14.37 10.39 -20.60
C LEU A 62 -15.25 11.19 -19.65
N THR A 63 -16.19 10.49 -19.01
CA THR A 63 -17.03 11.07 -17.96
C THR A 63 -16.70 10.43 -16.60
N ALA A 64 -17.10 11.08 -15.50
CA ALA A 64 -16.91 10.56 -14.15
C ALA A 64 -17.56 9.17 -13.92
N VAL A 65 -18.44 8.75 -14.81
CA VAL A 65 -19.15 7.45 -14.76
C VAL A 65 -18.49 6.40 -15.66
N ALA A 66 -17.62 6.80 -16.57
CA ALA A 66 -16.92 5.90 -17.50
C ALA A 66 -15.69 5.30 -16.82
N THR A 67 -15.89 4.51 -15.77
CA THR A 67 -14.82 3.99 -14.90
C THR A 67 -14.41 2.55 -15.21
N ALA A 68 -14.95 1.96 -16.26
CA ALA A 68 -14.73 0.55 -16.56
C ALA A 68 -13.37 0.29 -17.22
N GLY A 69 -12.38 -0.09 -16.41
CA GLY A 69 -11.22 -0.88 -16.84
C GLY A 69 -10.21 -0.14 -17.74
N GLY A 70 -9.11 0.25 -17.18
CA GLY A 70 -7.96 0.82 -17.86
C GLY A 70 -7.07 1.58 -16.89
N PRO A 71 -5.91 2.11 -17.30
CA PRO A 71 -5.01 2.86 -16.41
C PRO A 71 -5.62 4.16 -15.89
N LEU A 72 -6.73 4.61 -16.47
CA LEU A 72 -7.56 5.72 -15.98
C LEU A 72 -8.87 5.21 -15.34
N GLY A 73 -8.97 3.90 -15.11
CA GLY A 73 -10.13 3.26 -14.53
C GLY A 73 -10.25 3.45 -13.02
N GLU A 74 -11.24 2.77 -12.45
CA GLU A 74 -11.46 2.76 -11.01
C GLU A 74 -10.24 2.28 -10.26
N HIS A 75 -9.74 3.09 -9.33
CA HIS A 75 -8.65 2.76 -8.43
C HIS A 75 -9.11 2.88 -6.99
N TRP A 76 -9.54 1.77 -6.40
CA TRP A 76 -10.12 1.71 -5.06
C TRP A 76 -9.48 0.60 -4.21
N PRO A 77 -8.16 0.71 -3.91
CA PRO A 77 -7.33 -0.39 -3.39
C PRO A 77 -7.41 -0.53 -1.87
N TYR A 78 -8.59 -0.51 -1.26
CA TYR A 78 -8.72 -0.63 0.20
C TYR A 78 -8.35 -2.01 0.74
N ASP A 79 -8.44 -3.07 -0.07
CA ASP A 79 -7.90 -4.40 0.25
C ASP A 79 -6.39 -4.40 0.42
N LYS A 80 -5.70 -3.63 -0.44
CA LYS A 80 -4.25 -3.45 -0.36
C LYS A 80 -3.85 -2.59 0.83
N ILE A 81 -4.58 -1.48 1.07
CA ILE A 81 -4.41 -0.62 2.25
C ILE A 81 -4.64 -1.42 3.53
N TYR A 82 -5.66 -2.28 3.57
CA TYR A 82 -5.91 -3.18 4.69
C TYR A 82 -4.68 -4.05 4.98
N THR A 83 -4.11 -4.69 3.95
CA THR A 83 -2.92 -5.55 4.09
C THR A 83 -1.72 -4.77 4.65
N ILE A 84 -1.50 -3.53 4.19
CA ILE A 84 -0.45 -2.65 4.71
C ILE A 84 -0.74 -2.29 6.18
N ASN A 85 -1.97 -1.95 6.53
CA ASN A 85 -2.35 -1.62 7.90
C ASN A 85 -2.18 -2.80 8.85
N VAL A 86 -2.47 -4.04 8.41
CA VAL A 86 -2.17 -5.26 9.17
C VAL A 86 -0.68 -5.34 9.49
N LEU A 87 0.20 -5.15 8.50
CA LEU A 87 1.65 -5.12 8.73
C LEU A 87 2.04 -4.05 9.76
N LEU A 88 1.59 -2.81 9.56
CA LEU A 88 1.93 -1.67 10.42
C LEU A 88 1.50 -1.87 11.89
N THR A 89 0.36 -2.55 12.10
CA THR A 89 -0.20 -2.79 13.43
C THR A 89 0.42 -4.01 14.11
N SER A 90 0.57 -5.11 13.36
CA SER A 90 0.94 -6.41 13.94
C SER A 90 2.45 -6.56 14.18
N ILE A 91 3.29 -5.85 13.41
CA ILE A 91 4.75 -5.99 13.52
C ILE A 91 5.30 -5.57 14.89
N ASP A 92 4.61 -4.66 15.58
CA ASP A 92 5.01 -4.20 16.92
C ASP A 92 4.82 -5.27 18.01
N GLY A 93 3.94 -6.24 17.78
CA GLY A 93 3.72 -7.39 18.66
C GLY A 93 4.77 -8.50 18.52
N GLY A 94 5.69 -8.39 17.55
CA GLY A 94 6.72 -9.38 17.30
C GLY A 94 8.03 -9.13 18.08
N SER A 95 8.98 -10.06 17.92
CA SER A 95 10.30 -10.03 18.58
C SER A 95 11.43 -9.53 17.69
N LEU A 96 11.12 -8.91 16.55
CA LEU A 96 12.12 -8.34 15.66
C LEU A 96 12.90 -7.20 16.31
N SER A 97 14.15 -7.02 15.95
CA SER A 97 14.95 -5.87 16.40
C SER A 97 14.28 -4.57 15.94
N GLU A 98 14.48 -3.52 16.72
CA GLU A 98 13.88 -2.21 16.43
C GLU A 98 14.29 -1.68 15.05
N ASP A 99 15.55 -1.84 14.67
CA ASP A 99 16.07 -1.41 13.37
C ASP A 99 15.36 -2.11 12.19
N ILE A 100 15.23 -3.44 12.25
CA ILE A 100 14.54 -4.24 11.22
C ILE A 100 13.07 -3.85 11.15
N ARG A 101 12.42 -3.75 12.31
CA ARG A 101 11.01 -3.37 12.41
C ARG A 101 10.77 -1.99 11.80
N ASN A 102 11.59 -1.00 12.16
CA ASN A 102 11.45 0.37 11.66
C ASN A 102 11.67 0.46 10.15
N ARG A 103 12.64 -0.28 9.59
CA ARG A 103 12.84 -0.35 8.14
C ARG A 103 11.67 -0.98 7.39
N ILE A 104 11.08 -2.03 7.93
CA ILE A 104 9.90 -2.67 7.34
C ILE A 104 8.70 -1.71 7.40
N LYS A 105 8.47 -1.06 8.55
CA LYS A 105 7.39 -0.08 8.73
C LYS A 105 7.53 1.10 7.79
N ALA A 106 8.73 1.62 7.63
CA ALA A 106 9.00 2.76 6.74
C ALA A 106 8.63 2.45 5.28
N GLN A 107 8.98 1.26 4.79
CA GLN A 107 8.60 0.82 3.45
C GLN A 107 7.08 0.65 3.32
N ALA A 108 6.41 0.11 4.34
CA ALA A 108 4.97 -0.04 4.36
C ALA A 108 4.24 1.31 4.39
N LEU A 109 4.74 2.29 5.15
CA LEU A 109 4.21 3.67 5.17
C LEU A 109 4.30 4.33 3.79
N PHE A 110 5.43 4.19 3.11
CA PHE A 110 5.55 4.67 1.73
C PHE A 110 4.51 4.04 0.81
N LEU A 111 4.32 2.72 0.85
CA LEU A 111 3.33 2.03 0.01
C LEU A 111 1.91 2.51 0.31
N ARG A 112 1.59 2.79 1.58
CA ARG A 112 0.29 3.35 1.97
C ARG A 112 0.10 4.76 1.43
N ALA A 113 1.11 5.62 1.60
CA ALA A 113 1.11 6.97 1.06
C ALA A 113 0.91 6.97 -0.47
N TYR A 114 1.62 6.08 -1.16
CA TYR A 114 1.50 5.91 -2.61
C TYR A 114 0.07 5.55 -3.03
N GLN A 115 -0.59 4.59 -2.36
CA GLN A 115 -1.96 4.22 -2.68
C GLN A 115 -2.95 5.36 -2.44
N TYR A 116 -2.81 6.09 -1.34
CA TYR A 116 -3.64 7.26 -1.09
C TYR A 116 -3.40 8.37 -2.11
N PHE A 117 -2.14 8.60 -2.51
CA PHE A 117 -1.82 9.58 -3.56
C PHE A 117 -2.48 9.22 -4.89
N GLU A 118 -2.40 7.95 -5.32
CA GLU A 118 -3.07 7.48 -6.55
C GLU A 118 -4.59 7.72 -6.49
N MET A 119 -5.23 7.46 -5.35
CA MET A 119 -6.66 7.73 -5.18
C MET A 119 -6.97 9.23 -5.20
N VAL A 120 -6.17 10.05 -4.52
CA VAL A 120 -6.40 11.50 -4.44
C VAL A 120 -6.29 12.16 -5.80
N LYS A 121 -5.39 11.72 -6.66
CA LYS A 121 -5.29 12.20 -8.05
C LYS A 121 -6.59 12.02 -8.84
N ILE A 122 -7.32 10.95 -8.57
CA ILE A 122 -8.54 10.60 -9.31
C ILE A 122 -9.79 11.19 -8.64
N TYR A 123 -9.88 11.06 -7.32
CA TYR A 123 -11.13 11.32 -6.59
C TYR A 123 -11.10 12.60 -5.73
N GLY A 124 -9.95 13.23 -5.57
CA GLY A 124 -9.77 14.27 -4.56
C GLY A 124 -9.74 13.66 -3.15
N GLY A 125 -10.63 14.06 -2.24
CA GLY A 125 -10.70 13.44 -0.92
C GLY A 125 -11.24 12.02 -0.98
N VAL A 126 -10.78 11.16 -0.08
CA VAL A 126 -11.19 9.76 0.07
C VAL A 126 -11.27 9.37 1.55
N PRO A 127 -11.99 8.31 1.94
CA PRO A 127 -11.94 7.83 3.33
C PRO A 127 -10.53 7.43 3.76
N LEU A 128 -10.04 7.98 4.87
CA LEU A 128 -8.76 7.58 5.46
C LEU A 128 -8.95 6.41 6.43
N VAL A 129 -8.49 5.24 6.04
CA VAL A 129 -8.50 4.01 6.85
C VAL A 129 -7.06 3.68 7.21
N LEU A 130 -6.66 3.99 8.44
CA LEU A 130 -5.27 3.91 8.90
C LEU A 130 -4.98 2.69 9.80
N ILE A 131 -6.02 1.95 10.17
CA ILE A 131 -5.96 0.72 10.96
C ILE A 131 -6.73 -0.40 10.24
N PRO A 132 -6.39 -1.67 10.48
CA PRO A 132 -7.17 -2.77 9.95
C PRO A 132 -8.59 -2.70 10.49
N GLN A 133 -9.59 -2.74 9.59
CA GLN A 133 -10.99 -2.78 9.99
C GLN A 133 -11.44 -4.23 10.13
N ASP A 134 -12.12 -4.55 11.22
CA ASP A 134 -12.79 -5.83 11.39
C ASP A 134 -14.15 -5.79 10.67
N ARG A 135 -14.43 -6.84 9.88
CA ARG A 135 -15.73 -6.99 9.19
C ARG A 135 -16.91 -7.13 10.13
N HIS A 136 -16.66 -7.43 11.40
CA HIS A 136 -17.66 -7.54 12.46
C HIS A 136 -17.80 -6.27 13.28
N SER A 137 -16.98 -5.24 13.03
CA SER A 137 -17.10 -3.96 13.70
C SER A 137 -18.23 -3.15 13.06
N ASP A 138 -18.96 -2.42 13.87
CA ASP A 138 -20.14 -1.63 13.44
C ASP A 138 -19.76 -0.38 12.62
N ASP A 139 -18.47 -0.06 12.49
CA ASP A 139 -17.98 1.19 11.91
C ASP A 139 -17.23 0.97 10.58
N LEU A 140 -17.87 0.23 9.66
CA LEU A 140 -17.37 0.04 8.30
C LEU A 140 -17.69 1.23 7.37
N TYR A 141 -18.61 2.11 7.77
CA TYR A 141 -19.06 3.25 6.98
C TYR A 141 -18.23 4.50 7.31
N VAL A 142 -16.98 4.51 6.86
CA VAL A 142 -16.11 5.67 7.03
C VAL A 142 -16.51 6.77 6.06
N THR A 143 -16.73 7.98 6.57
CA THR A 143 -17.03 9.14 5.74
C THR A 143 -15.80 9.60 4.94
N ARG A 144 -16.05 10.25 3.83
CA ARG A 144 -15.01 10.81 2.97
C ARG A 144 -14.30 11.96 3.65
N ASN A 145 -12.97 11.91 3.70
CA ASN A 145 -12.12 13.01 4.14
C ASN A 145 -11.94 14.05 3.01
N THR A 146 -11.54 15.24 3.38
CA THR A 146 -11.17 16.26 2.40
C THR A 146 -9.86 15.93 1.70
N ALA A 147 -9.63 16.45 0.50
CA ALA A 147 -8.37 16.28 -0.21
C ALA A 147 -7.17 16.78 0.62
N LYS A 148 -7.37 17.89 1.36
CA LYS A 148 -6.31 18.43 2.24
C LYS A 148 -5.93 17.42 3.33
N GLU A 149 -6.91 16.85 4.05
CA GLU A 149 -6.63 15.85 5.09
C GLU A 149 -5.92 14.62 4.53
N CYS A 150 -6.29 14.20 3.32
CA CYS A 150 -5.63 13.08 2.64
C CYS A 150 -4.17 13.42 2.30
N ILE A 151 -3.90 14.60 1.77
CA ILE A 151 -2.54 15.05 1.47
C ILE A 151 -1.72 15.20 2.76
N ASP A 152 -2.28 15.80 3.80
CA ASP A 152 -1.62 15.92 5.11
C ASP A 152 -1.22 14.53 5.66
N GLN A 153 -2.08 13.52 5.50
CA GLN A 153 -1.75 12.14 5.91
C GLN A 153 -0.68 11.49 5.03
N ILE A 154 -0.74 11.72 3.71
CA ILE A 154 0.29 11.23 2.77
C ILE A 154 1.65 11.80 3.16
N VAL A 155 1.75 13.11 3.36
CA VAL A 155 3.00 13.78 3.77
C VAL A 155 3.49 13.21 5.10
N LYS A 156 2.59 13.04 6.07
CA LYS A 156 2.93 12.44 7.37
C LYS A 156 3.52 11.04 7.22
N ASP A 157 2.89 10.18 6.43
CA ASP A 157 3.39 8.81 6.21
C ASP A 157 4.77 8.81 5.53
N LEU A 158 5.00 9.74 4.59
CA LEU A 158 6.29 9.90 3.91
C LEU A 158 7.38 10.45 4.85
N ASP A 159 7.07 11.44 5.68
CA ASP A 159 8.00 11.98 6.68
C ASP A 159 8.38 10.91 7.70
N ASP A 160 7.40 10.16 8.22
CA ASP A 160 7.66 9.05 9.15
C ASP A 160 8.52 7.94 8.48
N ALA A 161 8.29 7.67 7.20
CA ALA A 161 9.08 6.72 6.43
C ALA A 161 10.53 7.19 6.22
N ALA A 162 10.73 8.47 5.92
CA ALA A 162 12.05 9.04 5.63
C ALA A 162 13.06 8.86 6.78
N VAL A 163 12.58 8.84 8.02
CA VAL A 163 13.43 8.68 9.22
C VAL A 163 14.19 7.35 9.22
N SER A 164 13.58 6.27 8.74
CA SER A 164 14.12 4.91 8.86
C SER A 164 14.51 4.28 7.53
N LEU A 165 14.23 4.93 6.41
CA LEU A 165 14.66 4.46 5.09
C LEU A 165 16.15 4.77 4.85
N PRO A 166 16.95 3.79 4.38
CA PRO A 166 18.31 4.04 3.99
C PRO A 166 18.39 4.84 2.69
N SER A 167 19.49 5.55 2.49
CA SER A 167 19.78 6.22 1.20
C SER A 167 20.15 5.23 0.09
N ILE A 168 20.76 4.11 0.45
CA ILE A 168 21.17 3.03 -0.46
C ILE A 168 20.93 1.69 0.24
N TRP A 169 20.37 0.73 -0.47
CA TRP A 169 20.29 -0.66 -0.05
C TRP A 169 21.50 -1.47 -0.49
N GLY A 170 21.76 -2.58 0.20
CA GLY A 170 22.75 -3.56 -0.24
C GLY A 170 22.33 -4.27 -1.55
N GLU A 171 23.27 -5.03 -2.13
CA GLU A 171 23.07 -5.68 -3.44
C GLU A 171 21.84 -6.60 -3.52
N ASN A 172 21.48 -7.26 -2.41
CA ASN A 172 20.33 -8.17 -2.37
C ASN A 172 18.96 -7.45 -2.29
N ASP A 173 18.98 -6.18 -1.92
CA ASP A 173 17.77 -5.36 -1.73
C ASP A 173 17.67 -4.24 -2.77
N PHE A 174 18.43 -4.36 -3.85
CA PHE A 174 18.39 -3.39 -4.94
C PHE A 174 16.98 -3.24 -5.51
N GLY A 175 16.51 -1.99 -5.64
CA GLY A 175 15.17 -1.70 -6.13
C GLY A 175 14.12 -1.50 -5.02
N ARG A 176 14.45 -1.70 -3.74
CA ARG A 176 13.59 -1.30 -2.64
C ARG A 176 13.57 0.22 -2.48
N ILE A 177 12.51 0.72 -1.88
CA ILE A 177 12.29 2.15 -1.63
C ILE A 177 13.41 2.71 -0.75
N THR A 178 14.02 3.80 -1.20
CA THR A 178 15.04 4.56 -0.47
C THR A 178 14.51 5.93 -0.05
N ASN A 179 15.17 6.59 0.90
CA ASN A 179 14.78 7.95 1.26
C ASN A 179 14.96 8.95 0.11
N CYS A 180 15.88 8.71 -0.83
CA CYS A 180 16.07 9.56 -2.00
C CYS A 180 14.82 9.62 -2.89
N LEU A 181 14.04 8.53 -2.96
CA LEU A 181 12.81 8.48 -3.75
C LEU A 181 11.74 9.45 -3.22
N LEU A 182 11.75 9.74 -1.91
CA LEU A 182 10.78 10.63 -1.27
C LEU A 182 10.99 12.10 -1.65
N TYR A 183 12.21 12.51 -2.00
CA TYR A 183 12.58 13.88 -2.34
C TYR A 183 12.56 14.19 -3.84
N THR A 184 12.29 13.20 -4.68
CA THR A 184 12.23 13.39 -6.15
C THR A 184 10.83 13.71 -6.66
N SER A 185 9.86 13.87 -5.76
CA SER A 185 8.46 14.16 -6.07
C SER A 185 8.06 15.64 -5.87
N ASP A 186 9.03 16.55 -5.86
CA ASP A 186 8.79 18.01 -5.89
C ASP A 186 8.43 18.50 -7.30
#